data_724d0231f02ac3abdf5a6e3f3dcad5d0
#
_entry.id   724d0231f02ac3abdf5a6e3f3dcad5d0
#
_cell.length_a   1.000
_cell.length_b   1.000
_cell.length_c   1.000
_cell.angle_alpha   90.00
_cell.angle_beta   90.00
_cell.angle_gamma   90.00
#
_symmetry.space_group_name_H-M   'P 1'
#
loop_
_entity.id
_entity.type
_entity.pdbx_description
1 polymer ?
#
loop_
_entity_poly.entity_id
_entity_poly.type
_entity_poly.pdbx_seq_one_letter_code
_entity_poly.pdbx_strand_id
1 'polypeptide(L)'
;GDHEEYMLLQKQAMFLIEDLELLYDDWEDVLIESQELLFGQGEKVFMENKKWFEKWWRDNCEVTGCHPGQESDTAESVVTEDNVIEGVLRMTMDIFLEQIIVYFISIYLLGAVYDDNISGKVNACVGHAVELYMLLMARWLRNGETLSADDLIELSYRYSREIEHSDENLEQV
;
A
#
# COMPACT_ATOMS: atom_id res chain seq x y z
N GLY A 1 21.25 5.32 13.87
CA GLY A 1 20.64 6.62 13.74
C GLY A 1 19.28 6.55 13.10
N ASP A 2 18.91 7.58 12.38
CA ASP A 2 17.56 7.80 11.83
C ASP A 2 17.06 6.67 10.89
N HIS A 3 17.96 6.00 10.18
CA HIS A 3 17.60 4.91 9.27
C HIS A 3 17.27 3.61 9.99
N GLU A 4 17.98 3.29 11.04
CA GLU A 4 17.73 2.09 11.86
C GLU A 4 16.39 2.21 12.60
N GLU A 5 16.09 3.40 13.12
CA GLU A 5 14.82 3.72 13.74
C GLU A 5 13.65 3.64 12.73
N TYR A 6 13.85 4.16 11.52
CA TYR A 6 12.87 4.10 10.45
C TYR A 6 12.55 2.65 10.02
N MET A 7 13.58 1.81 9.84
CA MET A 7 13.38 0.40 9.51
C MET A 7 12.68 -0.35 10.66
N LEU A 8 13.02 -0.01 11.91
CA LEU A 8 12.38 -0.61 13.07
C LEU A 8 10.89 -0.29 13.12
N LEU A 9 10.51 0.96 12.85
CA LEU A 9 9.11 1.38 12.78
C LEU A 9 8.35 0.66 11.67
N GLN A 10 8.94 0.54 10.48
CA GLN A 10 8.32 -0.20 9.38
C GLN A 10 8.16 -1.69 9.68
N LYS A 11 9.16 -2.29 10.33
CA LYS A 11 9.08 -3.66 10.78
C LYS A 11 8.01 -3.85 11.85
N GLN A 12 7.89 -2.92 12.79
CA GLN A 12 6.84 -2.95 13.81
C GLN A 12 5.44 -2.79 13.20
N ALA A 13 5.28 -1.94 12.19
CA ALA A 13 4.01 -1.81 11.49
C ALA A 13 3.57 -3.15 10.88
N MET A 14 4.46 -3.87 10.21
CA MET A 14 4.12 -5.20 9.67
C MET A 14 3.80 -6.26 10.72
N PHE A 15 4.31 -6.14 11.95
CA PHE A 15 3.98 -7.06 13.05
C PHE A 15 2.60 -6.80 13.65
N LEU A 16 2.06 -5.59 13.53
CA LEU A 16 0.70 -5.29 14.03
C LEU A 16 -0.38 -6.09 13.31
N ILE A 17 -0.13 -6.50 12.06
CA ILE A 17 -1.08 -7.32 11.28
C ILE A 17 -1.12 -8.77 11.76
N GLU A 18 -0.05 -9.28 12.39
CA GLU A 18 0.02 -10.68 12.87
C GLU A 18 -0.98 -10.96 14.00
N ASP A 19 -1.39 -9.94 14.75
CA ASP A 19 -2.33 -10.06 15.85
C ASP A 19 -3.79 -9.92 15.40
N LEU A 20 -4.04 -9.68 14.10
CA LEU A 20 -5.38 -9.53 13.56
C LEU A 20 -6.05 -10.89 13.30
N GLU A 21 -7.36 -10.94 13.42
CA GLU A 21 -8.16 -12.08 12.96
C GLU A 21 -8.10 -12.15 11.42
N LEU A 22 -7.65 -13.27 10.88
CA LEU A 22 -7.44 -13.44 9.44
C LEU A 22 -8.70 -13.91 8.73
N LEU A 23 -9.02 -13.25 7.60
CA LEU A 23 -10.12 -13.63 6.71
C LEU A 23 -9.68 -14.70 5.70
N TYR A 24 -8.46 -14.60 5.17
CA TYR A 24 -7.90 -15.52 4.20
C TYR A 24 -6.88 -16.44 4.83
N ASP A 25 -7.05 -17.76 4.69
CA ASP A 25 -6.19 -18.79 5.28
C ASP A 25 -4.71 -18.67 4.85
N ASP A 26 -4.45 -18.12 3.66
CA ASP A 26 -3.10 -17.93 3.11
C ASP A 26 -2.49 -16.56 3.40
N TRP A 27 -3.18 -15.70 4.16
CA TRP A 27 -2.69 -14.34 4.41
C TRP A 27 -1.48 -14.32 5.35
N GLU A 28 -1.46 -15.21 6.34
CA GLU A 28 -0.30 -15.39 7.22
C GLU A 28 0.97 -15.75 6.41
N ASP A 29 0.85 -16.67 5.45
CA ASP A 29 1.96 -17.04 4.57
C ASP A 29 2.45 -15.83 3.74
N VAL A 30 1.53 -15.00 3.26
CA VAL A 30 1.88 -13.76 2.52
C VAL A 30 2.64 -12.78 3.41
N LEU A 31 2.24 -12.62 4.67
CA LEU A 31 2.92 -11.73 5.61
C LEU A 31 4.32 -12.24 5.95
N ILE A 32 4.46 -13.53 6.27
CA ILE A 32 5.75 -14.16 6.60
C ILE A 32 6.71 -14.05 5.41
N GLU A 33 6.26 -14.42 4.21
CA GLU A 33 7.09 -14.30 3.00
C GLU A 33 7.51 -12.84 2.74
N SER A 34 6.58 -11.90 2.94
CA SER A 34 6.87 -10.47 2.76
C SER A 34 7.94 -9.98 3.74
N GLN A 35 7.86 -10.38 5.00
CA GLN A 35 8.85 -10.03 6.02
C GLN A 35 10.22 -10.62 5.69
N GLU A 36 10.29 -11.87 5.26
CA GLU A 36 11.55 -12.51 4.85
C GLU A 36 12.19 -11.80 3.65
N LEU A 37 11.40 -11.46 2.64
CA LEU A 37 11.87 -10.74 1.44
C LEU A 37 12.39 -9.34 1.79
N LEU A 38 11.71 -8.63 2.67
CA LEU A 38 12.06 -7.25 3.01
C LEU A 38 13.21 -7.17 4.01
N PHE A 39 13.19 -7.99 5.04
CA PHE A 39 14.08 -7.83 6.20
C PHE A 39 15.07 -8.97 6.40
N GLY A 40 14.89 -10.11 5.72
CA GLY A 40 15.71 -11.30 5.91
C GLY A 40 17.21 -11.10 5.60
N GLN A 41 17.54 -10.14 4.73
CA GLN A 41 18.92 -9.82 4.34
C GLN A 41 19.51 -8.60 5.09
N GLY A 42 18.76 -8.04 6.04
CA GLY A 42 19.18 -6.94 6.89
C GLY A 42 18.99 -5.55 6.29
N GLU A 43 19.21 -4.54 7.13
CA GLU A 43 18.89 -3.14 6.89
C GLU A 43 19.45 -2.57 5.58
N LYS A 44 20.72 -2.85 5.28
CA LYS A 44 21.38 -2.31 4.09
C LYS A 44 20.67 -2.75 2.82
N VAL A 45 20.34 -4.03 2.72
CA VAL A 45 19.65 -4.60 1.55
C VAL A 45 18.23 -4.06 1.46
N PHE A 46 17.52 -3.94 2.58
CA PHE A 46 16.21 -3.32 2.64
C PHE A 46 16.22 -1.89 2.07
N MET A 47 17.18 -1.05 2.50
CA MET A 47 17.29 0.34 2.03
C MET A 47 17.66 0.43 0.55
N GLU A 48 18.48 -0.50 0.04
CA GLU A 48 18.79 -0.61 -1.38
C GLU A 48 17.54 -1.00 -2.18
N ASN A 49 16.82 -2.03 -1.75
CA ASN A 49 15.57 -2.49 -2.38
C ASN A 49 14.51 -1.39 -2.41
N LYS A 50 14.32 -0.68 -1.29
CA LYS A 50 13.39 0.46 -1.20
C LYS A 50 13.72 1.52 -2.25
N LYS A 51 14.98 1.93 -2.34
CA LYS A 51 15.44 2.92 -3.33
C LYS A 51 15.22 2.45 -4.77
N TRP A 52 15.45 1.16 -5.06
CA TRP A 52 15.21 0.58 -6.36
C TRP A 52 13.73 0.49 -6.69
N PHE A 53 12.89 0.11 -5.74
CA PHE A 53 11.43 0.07 -5.88
C PHE A 53 10.85 1.45 -6.18
N GLU A 54 11.22 2.48 -5.40
CA GLU A 54 10.79 3.85 -5.63
C GLU A 54 11.23 4.39 -7.00
N LYS A 55 12.45 4.04 -7.42
CA LYS A 55 12.93 4.39 -8.76
C LYS A 55 12.14 3.66 -9.84
N TRP A 56 11.95 2.35 -9.70
CA TRP A 56 11.18 1.54 -10.64
C TRP A 56 9.75 2.09 -10.79
N TRP A 57 9.08 2.41 -9.69
CA TRP A 57 7.74 2.97 -9.73
C TRP A 57 7.69 4.29 -10.50
N ARG A 58 8.60 5.21 -10.22
CA ARG A 58 8.70 6.49 -10.91
C ARG A 58 8.94 6.29 -12.41
N ASP A 59 9.92 5.46 -12.77
CA ASP A 59 10.30 5.23 -14.17
C ASP A 59 9.16 4.58 -14.98
N ASN A 60 8.30 3.77 -14.36
CA ASN A 60 7.17 3.13 -15.02
C ASN A 60 5.88 3.99 -15.03
N CYS A 61 5.78 4.96 -14.14
CA CYS A 61 4.64 5.89 -14.10
C CYS A 61 4.84 7.16 -14.96
N GLU A 62 6.08 7.57 -15.21
CA GLU A 62 6.39 8.78 -15.98
C GLU A 62 6.25 8.62 -17.51
N VAL A 63 6.09 7.41 -18.03
CA VAL A 63 6.13 7.12 -19.48
C VAL A 63 4.95 7.66 -20.27
N THR A 64 3.93 8.23 -19.64
CA THR A 64 2.82 8.84 -20.36
C THR A 64 2.39 10.16 -19.74
N GLY A 65 2.88 11.24 -20.29
CA GLY A 65 2.58 12.65 -20.09
C GLY A 65 1.22 13.07 -19.54
N CYS A 66 0.88 12.67 -18.33
CA CYS A 66 -0.21 13.26 -17.57
C CYS A 66 0.33 14.48 -16.83
N HIS A 67 0.48 15.60 -17.53
CA HIS A 67 0.53 16.89 -16.85
C HIS A 67 -0.87 17.21 -16.34
N PRO A 68 -1.06 17.48 -15.03
CA PRO A 68 -2.33 18.01 -14.54
C PRO A 68 -2.53 19.40 -15.16
N GLY A 69 -3.42 19.50 -16.13
CA GLY A 69 -3.77 20.79 -16.73
C GLY A 69 -3.90 20.87 -18.25
N GLN A 70 -3.72 19.79 -19.00
CA GLN A 70 -4.10 19.78 -20.40
C GLN A 70 -5.43 19.03 -20.59
N GLU A 71 -6.52 19.79 -20.64
CA GLU A 71 -7.77 19.33 -21.23
C GLU A 71 -7.50 18.96 -22.70
N SER A 72 -7.40 17.68 -23.00
CA SER A 72 -7.44 17.21 -24.37
C SER A 72 -8.90 17.16 -24.83
N ASP A 73 -9.32 18.19 -25.54
CA ASP A 73 -10.50 18.18 -26.41
C ASP A 73 -10.27 17.16 -27.53
N THR A 74 -10.49 15.88 -27.31
CA THR A 74 -10.78 14.93 -28.39
C THR A 74 -11.24 13.57 -27.84
N ALA A 75 -12.44 13.20 -28.29
CA ALA A 75 -12.99 11.85 -28.41
C ALA A 75 -13.37 11.11 -27.10
N GLU A 76 -14.66 10.79 -27.03
CA GLU A 76 -15.22 9.71 -26.23
C GLU A 76 -14.34 8.44 -26.34
N SER A 77 -13.34 8.34 -25.47
CA SER A 77 -12.61 7.09 -25.31
C SER A 77 -13.52 6.11 -24.59
N VAL A 78 -13.94 5.09 -25.32
CA VAL A 78 -14.61 3.92 -24.74
C VAL A 78 -13.75 3.43 -23.58
N VAL A 79 -14.29 3.51 -22.36
CA VAL A 79 -13.64 2.97 -21.16
C VAL A 79 -13.70 1.45 -21.28
N THR A 80 -12.60 0.87 -21.74
CA THR A 80 -12.39 -0.59 -21.72
C THR A 80 -11.69 -0.97 -20.43
N GLU A 81 -11.87 -2.21 -19.95
CA GLU A 81 -11.18 -2.74 -18.77
C GLU A 81 -9.65 -2.53 -18.89
N ASP A 82 -9.08 -2.74 -20.08
CA ASP A 82 -7.66 -2.52 -20.35
C ASP A 82 -7.22 -1.06 -20.11
N ASN A 83 -8.07 -0.08 -20.46
CA ASN A 83 -7.77 1.34 -20.24
C ASN A 83 -7.81 1.73 -18.75
N VAL A 84 -8.66 1.07 -17.94
CA VAL A 84 -8.72 1.29 -16.49
C VAL A 84 -7.47 0.70 -15.83
N ILE A 85 -7.08 -0.52 -16.21
CA ILE A 85 -5.89 -1.21 -15.70
C ILE A 85 -4.62 -0.40 -16.01
N GLU A 86 -4.47 0.08 -17.23
CA GLU A 86 -3.35 0.93 -17.64
C GLU A 86 -3.35 2.27 -16.88
N GLY A 87 -4.52 2.82 -16.56
CA GLY A 87 -4.67 4.05 -15.76
C GLY A 87 -4.17 3.91 -14.33
N VAL A 88 -4.37 2.76 -13.70
CA VAL A 88 -3.89 2.49 -12.32
C VAL A 88 -2.36 2.42 -12.28
N LEU A 89 -1.71 1.80 -13.26
CA LEU A 89 -0.24 1.76 -13.34
C LEU A 89 0.39 3.13 -13.63
N ARG A 90 -0.37 4.07 -14.19
CA ARG A 90 0.11 5.45 -14.44
C ARG A 90 0.03 6.37 -13.24
N MET A 91 -0.52 5.89 -12.14
CA MET A 91 -0.61 6.65 -10.90
C MET A 91 0.76 6.74 -10.23
N THR A 92 1.21 7.94 -9.89
CA THR A 92 2.46 8.09 -9.11
C THR A 92 2.29 7.45 -7.73
N MET A 93 3.38 7.03 -7.10
CA MET A 93 3.35 6.45 -5.76
C MET A 93 2.66 7.40 -4.76
N ASP A 94 2.95 8.69 -4.87
CA ASP A 94 2.38 9.70 -3.97
C ASP A 94 0.86 9.76 -4.12
N ILE A 95 0.34 9.77 -5.35
CA ILE A 95 -1.11 9.78 -5.61
C ILE A 95 -1.74 8.47 -5.13
N PHE A 96 -1.09 7.33 -5.37
CA PHE A 96 -1.59 6.04 -4.91
C PHE A 96 -1.71 6.00 -3.39
N LEU A 97 -0.66 6.36 -2.67
CA LEU A 97 -0.66 6.40 -1.21
C LEU A 97 -1.65 7.43 -0.66
N GLU A 98 -1.77 8.60 -1.29
CA GLU A 98 -2.78 9.60 -0.95
C GLU A 98 -4.19 9.04 -1.05
N GLN A 99 -4.53 8.35 -2.14
CA GLN A 99 -5.85 7.73 -2.32
C GLN A 99 -6.12 6.65 -1.27
N ILE A 100 -5.12 5.84 -0.93
CA ILE A 100 -5.23 4.83 0.13
C ILE A 100 -5.47 5.49 1.50
N ILE A 101 -4.73 6.54 1.83
CA ILE A 101 -4.93 7.28 3.07
C ILE A 101 -6.34 7.91 3.12
N VAL A 102 -6.78 8.54 2.03
CA VAL A 102 -8.14 9.12 1.93
C VAL A 102 -9.22 8.05 2.09
N TYR A 103 -9.02 6.87 1.52
CA TYR A 103 -9.92 5.74 1.69
C TYR A 103 -10.03 5.33 3.16
N PHE A 104 -8.93 5.08 3.85
CA PHE A 104 -8.94 4.70 5.26
C PHE A 104 -9.47 5.82 6.16
N ILE A 105 -9.12 7.08 5.92
CA ILE A 105 -9.70 8.21 6.64
C ILE A 105 -11.23 8.23 6.48
N SER A 106 -11.72 7.98 5.29
CA SER A 106 -13.17 7.99 5.02
C SER A 106 -13.93 6.89 5.77
N ILE A 107 -13.28 5.76 6.04
CA ILE A 107 -13.86 4.64 6.78
C ILE A 107 -13.73 4.85 8.29
N TYR A 108 -12.54 5.15 8.79
CA TYR A 108 -12.25 5.10 10.22
C TYR A 108 -12.52 6.41 10.96
N LEU A 109 -12.37 7.57 10.28
CA LEU A 109 -12.51 8.86 10.96
C LEU A 109 -13.96 9.13 11.43
N LEU A 110 -14.95 8.54 10.77
CA LEU A 110 -16.34 8.64 11.23
C LEU A 110 -16.55 8.02 12.62
N GLY A 111 -15.79 6.96 12.97
CA GLY A 111 -15.80 6.37 14.31
C GLY A 111 -15.21 7.29 15.37
N ALA A 112 -14.23 8.11 15.03
CA ALA A 112 -13.57 9.03 15.96
C ALA A 112 -14.49 10.07 16.59
N VAL A 113 -15.66 10.31 15.99
CA VAL A 113 -16.70 11.18 16.57
C VAL A 113 -17.29 10.58 17.84
N TYR A 114 -17.22 9.27 18.00
CA TYR A 114 -17.82 8.55 19.13
C TYR A 114 -16.80 8.19 20.23
N ASP A 115 -15.54 8.01 19.87
CA ASP A 115 -14.47 7.56 20.80
C ASP A 115 -13.48 8.66 21.21
N ASP A 116 -13.64 9.88 20.68
CA ASP A 116 -12.77 11.05 20.93
C ASP A 116 -11.27 10.82 20.57
N ASN A 117 -10.95 9.76 19.77
CA ASN A 117 -9.58 9.37 19.43
C ASN A 117 -9.20 9.70 17.97
N ILE A 118 -9.33 10.95 17.57
CA ILE A 118 -9.01 11.40 16.21
C ILE A 118 -7.53 11.13 15.86
N SER A 119 -6.62 11.40 16.80
CA SER A 119 -5.18 11.24 16.56
C SER A 119 -4.79 9.78 16.33
N GLY A 120 -5.35 8.86 17.13
CA GLY A 120 -5.15 7.41 16.95
C GLY A 120 -5.63 6.96 15.57
N LYS A 121 -6.85 7.32 15.19
CA LYS A 121 -7.43 6.95 13.89
C LYS A 121 -6.62 7.49 12.70
N VAL A 122 -6.11 8.73 12.77
CA VAL A 122 -5.25 9.27 11.71
C VAL A 122 -3.92 8.51 11.63
N ASN A 123 -3.31 8.22 12.76
CA ASN A 123 -2.06 7.45 12.80
C ASN A 123 -2.25 6.04 12.22
N ALA A 124 -3.36 5.39 12.53
CA ALA A 124 -3.72 4.10 11.98
C ALA A 124 -3.88 4.15 10.45
N CYS A 125 -4.58 5.15 9.91
CA CYS A 125 -4.72 5.32 8.46
C CYS A 125 -3.36 5.47 7.76
N VAL A 126 -2.41 6.20 8.37
CA VAL A 126 -1.04 6.31 7.85
C VAL A 126 -0.31 4.98 7.97
N GLY A 127 -0.47 4.27 9.09
CA GLY A 127 0.08 2.93 9.30
C GLY A 127 -0.33 1.98 8.18
N HIS A 128 -1.63 1.87 7.90
CA HIS A 128 -2.16 1.02 6.82
C HIS A 128 -1.60 1.37 5.43
N ALA A 129 -1.42 2.65 5.13
CA ALA A 129 -0.79 3.05 3.87
C ALA A 129 0.69 2.61 3.79
N VAL A 130 1.42 2.69 4.89
CA VAL A 130 2.81 2.22 4.98
C VAL A 130 2.87 0.69 4.85
N GLU A 131 2.00 -0.04 5.50
CA GLU A 131 1.91 -1.50 5.41
C GLU A 131 1.62 -1.96 3.99
N LEU A 132 0.62 -1.37 3.34
CA LEU A 132 0.33 -1.69 1.94
C LEU A 132 1.50 -1.37 1.01
N TYR A 133 2.20 -0.25 1.23
CA TYR A 133 3.43 0.08 0.52
C TYR A 133 4.50 -1.02 0.69
N MET A 134 4.67 -1.52 1.91
CA MET A 134 5.63 -2.59 2.22
C MET A 134 5.25 -3.90 1.52
N LEU A 135 3.98 -4.28 1.55
CA LEU A 135 3.46 -5.46 0.87
C LEU A 135 3.64 -5.38 -0.66
N LEU A 136 3.43 -4.20 -1.24
CA LEU A 136 3.68 -3.97 -2.67
C LEU A 136 5.16 -4.09 -3.01
N MET A 137 6.07 -3.58 -2.16
CA MET A 137 7.50 -3.73 -2.36
C MET A 137 7.93 -5.21 -2.24
N ALA A 138 7.37 -5.97 -1.29
CA ALA A 138 7.62 -7.40 -1.17
C ALA A 138 7.11 -8.17 -2.41
N ARG A 139 5.91 -7.86 -2.90
CA ARG A 139 5.36 -8.44 -4.12
C ARG A 139 6.23 -8.11 -5.34
N TRP A 140 6.72 -6.89 -5.43
CA TRP A 140 7.65 -6.46 -6.48
C TRP A 140 8.95 -7.29 -6.47
N LEU A 141 9.56 -7.51 -5.30
CA LEU A 141 10.73 -8.38 -5.15
C LEU A 141 10.41 -9.83 -5.55
N ARG A 142 9.29 -10.37 -5.07
CA ARG A 142 8.83 -11.73 -5.39
C ARG A 142 8.66 -11.94 -6.90
N ASN A 143 8.13 -10.96 -7.60
CA ASN A 143 7.86 -11.02 -9.04
C ASN A 143 9.10 -10.69 -9.91
N GLY A 144 10.31 -10.58 -9.33
CA GLY A 144 11.53 -10.25 -10.06
C GLY A 144 11.59 -8.78 -10.48
N GLU A 145 11.30 -7.89 -9.55
CA GLU A 145 11.37 -6.42 -9.70
C GLU A 145 10.31 -5.84 -10.67
N THR A 146 9.11 -6.43 -10.67
CA THR A 146 7.97 -5.96 -11.46
C THR A 146 6.66 -6.03 -10.68
N LEU A 147 5.71 -5.12 -10.99
CA LEU A 147 4.32 -5.19 -10.57
C LEU A 147 3.41 -4.99 -11.77
N SER A 148 2.34 -5.76 -11.80
CA SER A 148 1.21 -5.55 -12.71
C SER A 148 0.11 -4.70 -12.03
N ALA A 149 -0.83 -4.21 -12.82
CA ALA A 149 -2.03 -3.58 -12.27
C ALA A 149 -2.86 -4.55 -11.44
N ASP A 150 -2.90 -5.81 -11.85
CA ASP A 150 -3.62 -6.87 -11.12
C ASP A 150 -3.00 -7.09 -9.73
N ASP A 151 -1.67 -7.06 -9.60
CA ASP A 151 -0.98 -7.14 -8.30
C ASP A 151 -1.40 -6.00 -7.37
N LEU A 152 -1.46 -4.77 -7.89
CA LEU A 152 -1.89 -3.60 -7.12
C LEU A 152 -3.34 -3.73 -6.64
N ILE A 153 -4.23 -4.09 -7.55
CA ILE A 153 -5.67 -4.23 -7.26
C ILE A 153 -5.89 -5.39 -6.28
N GLU A 154 -5.33 -6.56 -6.57
CA GLU A 154 -5.47 -7.76 -5.73
C GLU A 154 -4.98 -7.48 -4.31
N LEU A 155 -3.76 -6.96 -4.18
CA LEU A 155 -3.15 -6.77 -2.87
C LEU A 155 -3.88 -5.69 -2.06
N SER A 156 -4.27 -4.57 -2.69
CA SER A 156 -5.04 -3.52 -2.02
C SER A 156 -6.42 -4.02 -1.57
N TYR A 157 -7.09 -4.79 -2.43
CA TYR A 157 -8.40 -5.37 -2.11
C TYR A 157 -8.31 -6.39 -0.97
N ARG A 158 -7.35 -7.31 -1.02
CA ARG A 158 -7.16 -8.32 0.03
C ARG A 158 -6.81 -7.64 1.35
N TYR A 159 -5.88 -6.70 1.32
CA TYR A 159 -5.45 -5.96 2.50
C TYR A 159 -6.62 -5.22 3.19
N SER A 160 -7.42 -4.47 2.42
CA SER A 160 -8.57 -3.77 2.99
C SER A 160 -9.60 -4.74 3.60
N ARG A 161 -9.81 -5.88 2.95
CA ARG A 161 -10.74 -6.92 3.46
C ARG A 161 -10.24 -7.57 4.74
N GLU A 162 -8.94 -7.82 4.87
CA GLU A 162 -8.34 -8.37 6.11
C GLU A 162 -8.54 -7.44 7.31
N ILE A 163 -8.41 -6.14 7.10
CA ILE A 163 -8.58 -5.17 8.19
C ILE A 163 -10.05 -4.96 8.54
N GLU A 164 -10.94 -4.95 7.54
CA GLU A 164 -12.34 -4.52 7.72
C GLU A 164 -13.31 -5.66 8.07
N HIS A 165 -12.90 -6.92 8.01
CA HIS A 165 -13.83 -8.04 8.16
C HIS A 165 -14.24 -8.31 9.61
N SER A 166 -13.49 -7.84 10.59
CA SER A 166 -13.71 -8.08 12.01
C SER A 166 -13.82 -6.77 12.80
N ASP A 167 -14.85 -6.68 13.66
CA ASP A 167 -15.00 -5.56 14.58
C ASP A 167 -13.81 -5.48 15.56
N GLU A 168 -13.21 -6.63 15.92
CA GLU A 168 -12.01 -6.70 16.78
C GLU A 168 -10.80 -6.09 16.09
N ASN A 169 -10.62 -6.33 14.79
CA ASN A 169 -9.55 -5.70 14.01
C ASN A 169 -9.74 -4.18 13.95
N LEU A 170 -10.98 -3.71 13.81
CA LEU A 170 -11.30 -2.28 13.79
C LEU A 170 -11.06 -1.58 15.13
N GLU A 171 -11.17 -2.29 16.25
CA GLU A 171 -10.91 -1.75 17.59
C GLU A 171 -9.41 -1.68 17.93
N GLN A 172 -8.57 -2.53 17.31
CA GLN A 172 -7.12 -2.54 17.52
C GLN A 172 -6.39 -1.44 16.74
N VAL A 173 -7.04 -0.84 15.76
CA VAL A 173 -6.56 0.23 14.89
C VAL A 173 -7.03 1.59 15.41
#